data_104bb31160e3e4a208bb6544fd6238cf
#
_entry.id   104bb31160e3e4a208bb6544fd6238cf
#
_cell.length_a   1.000
_cell.length_b   1.000
_cell.length_c   1.000
_cell.angle_alpha   90.00
_cell.angle_beta   90.00
_cell.angle_gamma   90.00
#
_symmetry.space_group_name_H-M   'P 1'
#
loop_
_entity.id
_entity.type
_entity.pdbx_description
1 polymer ?
#
loop_
_entity_poly.entity_id
_entity_poly.type
_entity_poly.pdbx_seq_one_letter_code
_entity_poly.pdbx_strand_id
1 'polypeptide(L)'
;ILNYIKKIDPSLDLKVVELTSGVNANELLASGDVDANYFQHVPYLKDQEKALGKTFAVAATVHIEPLGIYSHKHKDFSSLPENATVAVPNNTTNLSRALFLLQAQKLIKLDPKFTDPATTLATPKDIVENPKHLKILEIESPQIPRSLDDVDLAVINGN
;
A
#
# COMPACT_ATOMS: atom_id res chain seq x y z
N ILE A 1 -22.91 2.40 6.28
CA ILE A 1 -22.97 1.28 5.30
C ILE A 1 -24.00 0.26 5.77
N LEU A 2 -23.89 -0.36 6.94
CA LEU A 2 -24.81 -1.40 7.45
C LEU A 2 -26.29 -0.97 7.39
N ASN A 3 -26.60 0.23 7.88
CA ASN A 3 -27.97 0.76 7.86
C ASN A 3 -28.51 0.97 6.43
N TYR A 4 -27.62 1.22 5.47
CA TYR A 4 -27.99 1.37 4.07
C TYR A 4 -28.25 0.00 3.42
N ILE A 5 -27.39 -0.98 3.69
CA ILE A 5 -27.56 -2.35 3.21
C ILE A 5 -28.87 -2.95 3.71
N LYS A 6 -29.20 -2.82 5.00
CA LYS A 6 -30.48 -3.26 5.60
C LYS A 6 -31.71 -2.59 4.98
N LYS A 7 -31.58 -1.39 4.41
CA LYS A 7 -32.68 -0.75 3.65
C LYS A 7 -32.86 -1.34 2.26
N ILE A 8 -31.77 -1.79 1.61
CA ILE A 8 -31.81 -2.37 0.27
C ILE A 8 -32.23 -3.84 0.33
N ASP A 9 -31.67 -4.59 1.26
CA ASP A 9 -31.98 -6.00 1.49
C ASP A 9 -32.14 -6.29 2.98
N PRO A 10 -33.38 -6.23 3.49
CA PRO A 10 -33.66 -6.54 4.90
C PRO A 10 -33.43 -8.00 5.27
N SER A 11 -33.34 -8.91 4.30
CA SER A 11 -33.10 -10.35 4.54
C SER A 11 -31.63 -10.67 4.81
N LEU A 12 -30.70 -9.76 4.44
CA LEU A 12 -29.29 -9.95 4.64
C LEU A 12 -28.87 -9.63 6.08
N ASP A 13 -28.52 -10.67 6.84
CA ASP A 13 -27.94 -10.52 8.17
C ASP A 13 -26.41 -10.40 8.04
N LEU A 14 -25.92 -9.16 7.93
CA LEU A 14 -24.51 -8.86 7.78
C LEU A 14 -23.88 -8.51 9.14
N LYS A 15 -22.96 -9.37 9.59
CA LYS A 15 -22.10 -9.13 10.75
C LYS A 15 -20.75 -8.56 10.29
N VAL A 16 -20.45 -7.32 10.67
CA VAL A 16 -19.12 -6.73 10.42
C VAL A 16 -18.17 -7.10 11.55
N VAL A 17 -17.01 -7.61 11.17
CA VAL A 17 -15.88 -7.87 12.06
C VAL A 17 -14.78 -6.86 11.71
N GLU A 18 -14.51 -5.94 12.64
CA GLU A 18 -13.42 -5.00 12.50
C GLU A 18 -12.11 -5.68 12.90
N LEU A 19 -11.11 -5.61 12.02
CA LEU A 19 -9.82 -6.22 12.26
C LEU A 19 -8.82 -5.15 12.70
N THR A 20 -8.04 -5.49 13.70
CA THR A 20 -6.92 -4.64 14.16
C THR A 20 -5.68 -4.88 13.31
N SER A 21 -4.73 -3.94 13.38
CA SER A 21 -3.43 -4.07 12.74
C SER A 21 -2.75 -5.40 13.12
N GLY A 22 -2.19 -6.09 12.11
CA GLY A 22 -1.51 -7.37 12.29
C GLY A 22 -2.38 -8.62 12.08
N VAL A 23 -3.70 -8.47 11.94
CA VAL A 23 -4.59 -9.59 11.59
C VAL A 23 -4.71 -9.69 10.07
N ASN A 24 -4.40 -10.88 9.53
CA ASN A 24 -4.53 -11.14 8.09
C ASN A 24 -5.95 -11.54 7.71
N ALA A 25 -6.70 -10.63 7.10
CA ALA A 25 -8.07 -10.87 6.68
C ALA A 25 -8.21 -12.01 5.63
N ASN A 26 -7.15 -12.30 4.86
CA ASN A 26 -7.17 -13.40 3.90
C ASN A 26 -6.99 -14.77 4.59
N GLU A 27 -6.27 -14.83 5.70
CA GLU A 27 -6.19 -16.04 6.52
C GLU A 27 -7.53 -16.38 7.14
N LEU A 28 -8.25 -15.38 7.69
CA LEU A 28 -9.59 -15.56 8.25
C LEU A 28 -10.60 -16.01 7.17
N LEU A 29 -10.48 -15.50 5.95
CA LEU A 29 -11.30 -15.95 4.84
C LEU A 29 -10.93 -17.38 4.41
N ALA A 30 -9.65 -17.72 4.41
CA ALA A 30 -9.16 -19.05 4.06
C ALA A 30 -9.55 -20.13 5.08
N SER A 31 -9.65 -19.76 6.36
CA SER A 31 -10.11 -20.66 7.45
C SER A 31 -11.63 -20.77 7.54
N GLY A 32 -12.38 -19.83 6.94
CA GLY A 32 -13.84 -19.77 7.02
C GLY A 32 -14.36 -19.04 8.29
N ASP A 33 -13.50 -18.29 8.98
CA ASP A 33 -13.89 -17.45 10.11
C ASP A 33 -14.68 -16.21 9.67
N VAL A 34 -14.52 -15.81 8.40
CA VAL A 34 -15.32 -14.79 7.72
C VAL A 34 -15.72 -15.27 6.33
N ASP A 35 -16.90 -14.84 5.85
CA ASP A 35 -17.42 -15.20 4.53
C ASP A 35 -16.88 -14.29 3.40
N ALA A 36 -16.48 -13.07 3.74
CA ALA A 36 -15.91 -12.10 2.81
C ALA A 36 -15.00 -11.11 3.55
N ASN A 37 -14.07 -10.49 2.83
CA ASN A 37 -13.31 -9.35 3.33
C ASN A 37 -13.39 -8.17 2.36
N TYR A 38 -13.14 -6.97 2.88
CA TYR A 38 -13.17 -5.72 2.12
C TYR A 38 -12.04 -4.81 2.60
N PHE A 39 -10.89 -4.82 1.90
CA PHE A 39 -9.77 -3.97 2.29
C PHE A 39 -8.64 -3.86 1.26
N GLN A 40 -8.49 -4.81 0.34
CA GLN A 40 -7.28 -4.98 -0.45
C GLN A 40 -7.43 -4.61 -1.93
N HIS A 41 -6.33 -4.28 -2.57
CA HIS A 41 -6.23 -4.13 -4.00
C HIS A 41 -5.76 -5.43 -4.67
N VAL A 42 -6.02 -5.59 -5.97
CA VAL A 42 -5.77 -6.84 -6.69
C VAL A 42 -4.32 -7.33 -6.62
N PRO A 43 -3.27 -6.50 -6.78
CA PRO A 43 -1.89 -6.96 -6.63
C PRO A 43 -1.58 -7.58 -5.26
N TYR A 44 -2.10 -6.98 -4.18
CA TYR A 44 -1.94 -7.54 -2.84
C TYR A 44 -2.68 -8.87 -2.70
N LEU A 45 -3.91 -8.98 -3.21
CA LEU A 45 -4.66 -10.22 -3.21
C LEU A 45 -3.86 -11.33 -3.91
N LYS A 46 -3.29 -11.07 -5.09
CA LYS A 46 -2.49 -12.05 -5.84
C LYS A 46 -1.23 -12.50 -5.10
N ASP A 47 -0.56 -11.59 -4.42
CA ASP A 47 0.57 -11.92 -3.56
C ASP A 47 0.16 -12.82 -2.40
N GLN A 48 -0.95 -12.50 -1.74
CA GLN A 48 -1.51 -13.30 -0.65
C GLN A 48 -2.02 -14.67 -1.11
N GLU A 49 -2.67 -14.78 -2.26
CA GLU A 49 -3.06 -16.06 -2.86
C GLU A 49 -1.87 -16.99 -3.03
N LYS A 50 -0.75 -16.44 -3.52
CA LYS A 50 0.49 -17.18 -3.71
C LYS A 50 1.11 -17.60 -2.36
N ALA A 51 1.14 -16.71 -1.37
CA ALA A 51 1.70 -16.98 -0.05
C ALA A 51 0.90 -18.05 0.71
N LEU A 52 -0.44 -17.99 0.63
CA LEU A 52 -1.35 -18.91 1.32
C LEU A 52 -1.61 -20.21 0.56
N GLY A 53 -1.21 -20.31 -0.71
CA GLY A 53 -1.57 -21.44 -1.56
C GLY A 53 -3.08 -21.59 -1.77
N LYS A 54 -3.81 -20.48 -1.77
CA LYS A 54 -5.28 -20.40 -1.89
C LYS A 54 -5.66 -19.50 -3.06
N THR A 55 -6.90 -19.63 -3.53
CA THR A 55 -7.48 -18.74 -4.53
C THR A 55 -8.78 -18.16 -3.98
N PHE A 56 -8.99 -16.87 -4.18
CA PHE A 56 -10.17 -16.17 -3.71
C PHE A 56 -10.94 -15.56 -4.89
N ALA A 57 -12.28 -15.59 -4.81
CA ALA A 57 -13.12 -14.92 -5.79
C ALA A 57 -13.19 -13.41 -5.50
N VAL A 58 -12.97 -12.59 -6.52
CA VAL A 58 -13.24 -11.15 -6.45
C VAL A 58 -14.71 -10.93 -6.74
N ALA A 59 -15.51 -10.68 -5.69
CA ALA A 59 -16.94 -10.46 -5.81
C ALA A 59 -17.28 -9.12 -6.51
N ALA A 60 -16.55 -8.05 -6.17
CA ALA A 60 -16.69 -6.73 -6.77
C ALA A 60 -15.44 -5.89 -6.61
N THR A 61 -15.21 -4.97 -7.56
CA THR A 61 -14.26 -3.87 -7.42
C THR A 61 -15.03 -2.61 -7.02
N VAL A 62 -14.59 -1.92 -5.97
CA VAL A 62 -15.36 -0.80 -5.39
C VAL A 62 -14.71 0.55 -5.68
N HIS A 63 -13.41 0.71 -5.39
CA HIS A 63 -12.66 1.95 -5.65
C HIS A 63 -11.17 1.67 -5.74
N ILE A 64 -10.41 2.69 -6.14
CA ILE A 64 -8.95 2.69 -6.12
C ILE A 64 -8.50 3.72 -5.09
N GLU A 65 -7.61 3.32 -4.19
CA GLU A 65 -6.97 4.22 -3.25
C GLU A 65 -5.59 4.63 -3.76
N PRO A 66 -5.37 5.94 -3.97
CA PRO A 66 -4.08 6.43 -4.41
C PRO A 66 -3.05 6.39 -3.27
N LEU A 67 -1.76 6.31 -3.63
CA LEU A 67 -0.67 6.69 -2.75
C LEU A 67 -0.37 8.17 -2.95
N GLY A 68 -0.07 8.87 -1.85
CA GLY A 68 0.42 10.25 -1.88
C GLY A 68 1.82 10.36 -1.30
N ILE A 69 2.57 11.38 -1.74
CA ILE A 69 3.84 11.79 -1.11
C ILE A 69 3.53 13.00 -0.22
N TYR A 70 3.91 12.92 1.04
CA TYR A 70 3.64 13.93 2.06
C TYR A 70 4.93 14.38 2.72
N SER A 71 4.93 15.62 3.22
CA SER A 71 6.01 16.18 4.02
C SER A 71 5.49 17.27 4.95
N HIS A 72 6.01 17.32 6.17
CA HIS A 72 5.87 18.47 7.04
C HIS A 72 7.02 19.49 6.86
N LYS A 73 8.18 19.03 6.36
CA LYS A 73 9.41 19.81 6.28
C LYS A 73 9.59 20.55 4.95
N HIS A 74 9.10 19.96 3.84
CA HIS A 74 9.38 20.43 2.49
C HIS A 74 8.08 20.73 1.74
N LYS A 75 8.04 21.89 1.05
CA LYS A 75 6.88 22.30 0.23
C LYS A 75 6.94 21.75 -1.19
N ASP A 76 8.14 21.41 -1.66
CA ASP A 76 8.40 20.88 -2.99
C ASP A 76 9.65 19.99 -3.00
N PHE A 77 9.83 19.22 -4.06
CA PHE A 77 10.96 18.28 -4.20
C PHE A 77 12.30 18.97 -4.46
N SER A 78 12.31 20.24 -4.91
CA SER A 78 13.52 20.99 -5.15
C SER A 78 14.23 21.35 -3.84
N SER A 79 13.47 21.54 -2.78
CA SER A 79 13.96 21.87 -1.43
C SER A 79 14.52 20.68 -0.64
N LEU A 80 14.42 19.45 -1.17
CA LEU A 80 14.95 18.26 -0.51
C LEU A 80 16.48 18.30 -0.41
N PRO A 81 17.05 18.08 0.78
CA PRO A 81 18.50 18.01 0.94
C PRO A 81 19.06 16.69 0.36
N GLU A 82 20.38 16.67 0.23
CA GLU A 82 21.14 15.44 -0.01
C GLU A 82 20.91 14.46 1.16
N ASN A 83 20.81 13.17 0.86
CA ASN A 83 20.52 12.12 1.84
C ASN A 83 19.18 12.26 2.57
N ALA A 84 18.21 12.97 2.01
CA ALA A 84 16.87 13.07 2.57
C ALA A 84 16.26 11.68 2.84
N THR A 85 15.52 11.57 3.94
CA THR A 85 14.88 10.32 4.36
C THR A 85 13.47 10.23 3.78
N VAL A 86 13.12 9.05 3.25
CA VAL A 86 11.81 8.79 2.65
C VAL A 86 11.21 7.54 3.28
N ALA A 87 10.17 7.71 4.09
CA ALA A 87 9.40 6.59 4.62
C ALA A 87 8.47 5.99 3.55
N VAL A 88 8.49 4.68 3.42
CA VAL A 88 7.65 3.92 2.47
C VAL A 88 7.04 2.70 3.16
N PRO A 89 5.88 2.19 2.68
CA PRO A 89 5.30 0.95 3.19
C PRO A 89 6.27 -0.24 3.08
N ASN A 90 6.32 -1.08 4.11
CA ASN A 90 7.16 -2.29 4.13
C ASN A 90 6.51 -3.52 3.46
N ASN A 91 5.20 -3.51 3.18
CA ASN A 91 4.58 -4.60 2.43
C ASN A 91 4.95 -4.52 0.95
N THR A 92 5.28 -5.66 0.37
CA THR A 92 5.89 -5.82 -0.95
C THR A 92 5.19 -5.01 -2.05
N THR A 93 3.86 -5.06 -2.10
CA THR A 93 3.10 -4.44 -3.18
C THR A 93 3.00 -2.92 -3.05
N ASN A 94 2.78 -2.38 -1.83
CA ASN A 94 2.77 -0.94 -1.61
C ASN A 94 4.17 -0.34 -1.62
N LEU A 95 5.20 -1.08 -1.17
CA LEU A 95 6.60 -0.70 -1.35
C LEU A 95 6.91 -0.46 -2.83
N SER A 96 6.61 -1.44 -3.68
CA SER A 96 6.81 -1.31 -5.12
C SER A 96 6.06 -0.10 -5.69
N ARG A 97 4.78 0.07 -5.36
CA ARG A 97 3.99 1.24 -5.79
C ARG A 97 4.61 2.57 -5.34
N ALA A 98 5.13 2.62 -4.11
CA ALA A 98 5.82 3.80 -3.59
C ALA A 98 7.07 4.15 -4.40
N LEU A 99 7.89 3.15 -4.76
CA LEU A 99 9.07 3.35 -5.60
C LEU A 99 8.70 3.84 -7.00
N PHE A 100 7.67 3.28 -7.62
CA PHE A 100 7.15 3.79 -8.90
C PHE A 100 6.63 5.23 -8.80
N LEU A 101 6.00 5.60 -7.69
CA LEU A 101 5.55 6.96 -7.45
C LEU A 101 6.75 7.93 -7.31
N LEU A 102 7.79 7.54 -6.57
CA LEU A 102 9.04 8.33 -6.47
C LEU A 102 9.72 8.46 -7.84
N GLN A 103 9.74 7.40 -8.66
CA GLN A 103 10.24 7.46 -10.05
C GLN A 103 9.42 8.41 -10.92
N ALA A 104 8.09 8.39 -10.81
CA ALA A 104 7.22 9.30 -11.56
C ALA A 104 7.50 10.78 -11.24
N GLN A 105 7.96 11.07 -10.01
CA GLN A 105 8.41 12.39 -9.58
C GLN A 105 9.90 12.67 -9.90
N LYS A 106 10.58 11.78 -10.61
CA LYS A 106 12.01 11.87 -10.98
C LYS A 106 12.95 11.97 -9.76
N LEU A 107 12.52 11.48 -8.61
CA LEU A 107 13.33 11.43 -7.39
C LEU A 107 14.30 10.26 -7.40
N ILE A 108 13.92 9.16 -8.03
CA ILE A 108 14.74 7.98 -8.27
C ILE A 108 14.48 7.44 -9.68
N LYS A 109 15.29 6.48 -10.13
CA LYS A 109 15.03 5.69 -11.33
C LYS A 109 15.20 4.21 -11.01
N LEU A 110 14.21 3.41 -11.37
CA LEU A 110 14.23 1.97 -11.26
C LEU A 110 14.89 1.33 -12.49
N ASP A 111 15.36 0.11 -12.33
CA ASP A 111 15.84 -0.72 -13.45
C ASP A 111 14.74 -0.79 -14.54
N PRO A 112 15.08 -0.57 -15.83
CA PRO A 112 14.11 -0.55 -16.92
C PRO A 112 13.24 -1.79 -17.09
N LYS A 113 13.61 -2.92 -16.47
CA LYS A 113 12.76 -4.12 -16.45
C LYS A 113 11.46 -3.93 -15.65
N PHE A 114 11.42 -2.95 -14.74
CA PHE A 114 10.23 -2.61 -13.96
C PHE A 114 9.41 -1.54 -14.69
N THR A 115 8.39 -1.98 -15.41
CA THR A 115 7.59 -1.11 -16.29
C THR A 115 6.20 -0.79 -15.76
N ASP A 116 5.65 -1.66 -14.90
CA ASP A 116 4.26 -1.56 -14.45
C ASP A 116 4.16 -1.99 -12.97
N PRO A 117 3.70 -1.08 -12.08
CA PRO A 117 3.53 -1.39 -10.65
C PRO A 117 2.43 -2.42 -10.35
N ALA A 118 1.57 -2.72 -11.32
CA ALA A 118 0.52 -3.72 -11.16
C ALA A 118 1.02 -5.16 -11.39
N THR A 119 2.09 -5.31 -12.15
CA THR A 119 2.60 -6.63 -12.60
C THR A 119 4.01 -6.93 -12.13
N THR A 120 4.77 -5.92 -11.70
CA THR A 120 6.17 -6.05 -11.26
C THR A 120 6.36 -5.50 -9.85
N LEU A 121 7.16 -6.18 -9.05
CA LEU A 121 7.43 -5.83 -7.65
C LEU A 121 8.89 -5.35 -7.52
N ALA A 122 9.08 -4.03 -7.57
CA ALA A 122 10.37 -3.39 -7.35
C ALA A 122 10.69 -3.28 -5.85
N THR A 123 11.96 -3.37 -5.53
CA THR A 123 12.53 -3.18 -4.19
C THR A 123 13.54 -2.02 -4.21
N PRO A 124 13.99 -1.50 -3.07
CA PRO A 124 15.03 -0.47 -3.05
C PRO A 124 16.35 -0.88 -3.73
N LYS A 125 16.63 -2.18 -3.85
CA LYS A 125 17.81 -2.71 -4.56
C LYS A 125 17.73 -2.53 -6.08
N ASP A 126 16.54 -2.29 -6.60
CA ASP A 126 16.29 -2.10 -8.02
C ASP A 126 16.40 -0.62 -8.45
N ILE A 127 16.77 0.27 -7.53
CA ILE A 127 17.04 1.68 -7.82
C ILE A 127 18.40 1.78 -8.51
N VAL A 128 18.41 2.24 -9.77
CA VAL A 128 19.64 2.41 -10.58
C VAL A 128 20.15 3.84 -10.58
N GLU A 129 19.30 4.83 -10.36
CA GLU A 129 19.70 6.23 -10.17
C GLU A 129 18.99 6.81 -8.93
N ASN A 130 19.76 7.50 -8.10
CA ASN A 130 19.28 8.17 -6.89
C ASN A 130 20.06 9.49 -6.73
N PRO A 131 19.72 10.53 -7.50
CA PRO A 131 20.53 11.75 -7.62
C PRO A 131 20.74 12.49 -6.30
N LYS A 132 19.79 12.40 -5.38
CA LYS A 132 19.87 13.05 -4.04
C LYS A 132 20.28 12.08 -2.93
N HIS A 133 20.69 10.86 -3.28
CA HIS A 133 21.08 9.81 -2.31
C HIS A 133 19.99 9.58 -1.24
N LEU A 134 18.71 9.59 -1.65
CA LEU A 134 17.58 9.40 -0.76
C LEU A 134 17.71 8.11 0.02
N LYS A 135 17.45 8.16 1.33
CA LYS A 135 17.44 7.02 2.23
C LYS A 135 16.02 6.46 2.33
N ILE A 136 15.79 5.30 1.75
CA ILE A 136 14.47 4.64 1.78
C ILE A 136 14.34 3.90 3.11
N LEU A 137 13.33 4.28 3.90
CA LEU A 137 12.99 3.68 5.18
C LEU A 137 11.67 2.90 5.05
N GLU A 138 11.76 1.59 5.13
CA GLU A 138 10.60 0.70 5.08
C GLU A 138 9.93 0.64 6.45
N ILE A 139 8.69 1.11 6.54
CA ILE A 139 7.91 1.23 7.77
C ILE A 139 6.54 0.57 7.58
N GLU A 140 5.96 0.00 8.61
CA GLU A 140 4.59 -0.50 8.56
C GLU A 140 3.61 0.62 8.22
N SER A 141 2.73 0.39 7.23
CA SER A 141 1.84 1.42 6.69
C SER A 141 1.10 2.24 7.76
N PRO A 142 0.51 1.64 8.82
CA PRO A 142 -0.17 2.41 9.86
C PRO A 142 0.74 3.31 10.70
N GLN A 143 2.06 3.10 10.66
CA GLN A 143 3.03 3.89 11.42
C GLN A 143 3.58 5.07 10.61
N ILE A 144 3.51 5.03 9.27
CA ILE A 144 4.09 6.07 8.40
C ILE A 144 3.52 7.46 8.70
N PRO A 145 2.21 7.69 8.88
CA PRO A 145 1.68 9.02 9.20
C PRO A 145 2.28 9.62 10.48
N ARG A 146 2.65 8.77 11.45
CA ARG A 146 3.24 9.21 12.71
C ARG A 146 4.71 9.57 12.60
N SER A 147 5.39 9.11 11.55
CA SER A 147 6.81 9.39 11.30
C SER A 147 7.05 10.67 10.49
N LEU A 148 6.00 11.41 10.08
CA LEU A 148 6.11 12.59 9.23
C LEU A 148 7.03 13.69 9.78
N ASP A 149 7.11 13.84 11.09
CA ASP A 149 8.01 14.81 11.73
C ASP A 149 9.47 14.35 11.75
N ASP A 150 9.72 13.05 11.65
CA ASP A 150 11.05 12.45 11.74
C ASP A 150 11.70 12.31 10.35
N VAL A 151 10.93 12.21 9.28
CA VAL A 151 11.41 12.00 7.91
C VAL A 151 11.27 13.25 7.04
N ASP A 152 11.93 13.28 5.89
CA ASP A 152 11.81 14.37 4.92
C ASP A 152 10.60 14.19 4.01
N LEU A 153 10.33 12.96 3.58
CA LEU A 153 9.14 12.57 2.82
C LEU A 153 8.55 11.29 3.39
N ALA A 154 7.25 11.13 3.21
CA ALA A 154 6.55 9.86 3.46
C ALA A 154 5.61 9.52 2.32
N VAL A 155 5.63 8.28 1.86
CA VAL A 155 4.65 7.75 0.91
C VAL A 155 3.58 7.01 1.69
N ILE A 156 2.36 7.54 1.68
CA ILE A 156 1.24 7.05 2.48
C ILE A 156 0.14 6.58 1.55
N ASN A 157 -0.41 5.40 1.82
CA ASN A 157 -1.60 4.87 1.17
C ASN A 157 -2.88 5.43 1.81
N GLY A 158 -3.99 5.42 1.06
CA GLY A 158 -5.24 6.08 1.47
C GLY A 158 -6.07 5.32 2.52
N ASN A 159 -5.64 4.11 2.89
CA ASN A 159 -6.35 3.25 3.84
C ASN A 159 -5.54 2.94 5.09
#